data_20ac5bd0f438a440377a3215d4c45fed
#
_entry.id   20ac5bd0f438a440377a3215d4c45fed
#
_cell.length_a   1.000
_cell.length_b   1.000
_cell.length_c   1.000
_cell.angle_alpha   90.00
_cell.angle_beta   90.00
_cell.angle_gamma   90.00
#
_symmetry.space_group_name_H-M   'P 1'
#
loop_
_entity.id
_entity.type
_entity.pdbx_description
1 polymer ?
#
loop_
_entity_poly.entity_id
_entity_poly.type
_entity_poly.pdbx_seq_one_letter_code
_entity_poly.pdbx_strand_id
1 'polypeptide(L)'
;MNSTDIGIDLGTASILVYVKGKGVVLKEPSVVAFDRDTNKIKAIGEEARLMLGRTPGNVVAIRPLRKGVISDYTVTEQMLKYFIQKAIGRMSFRKPRISVCVPSSITEVEKKAVEDATYQAEVSIIEEPIAAAIGAGIDISRPCGNMIVDIGGGTCDVAVISLDGIVVSTSIKVAGDDFDEAIIRYVRKKHNL
;
A
#
# COMPACT_ATOMS: atom_id res chain seq x y z
N MET A 1 -14.44 25.82 -6.01
CA MET A 1 -13.68 24.95 -5.09
C MET A 1 -13.33 23.69 -5.86
N ASN A 2 -12.04 23.37 -5.99
CA ASN A 2 -11.58 22.19 -6.72
C ASN A 2 -11.80 20.92 -5.89
N SER A 3 -11.98 19.76 -6.56
CA SER A 3 -11.96 18.45 -5.88
C SER A 3 -10.59 18.25 -5.20
N THR A 4 -10.55 17.47 -4.13
CA THR A 4 -9.29 17.13 -3.45
C THR A 4 -8.60 16.02 -4.22
N ASP A 5 -7.36 16.25 -4.64
CA ASP A 5 -6.53 15.24 -5.31
C ASP A 5 -5.69 14.51 -4.24
N ILE A 6 -5.74 13.20 -4.26
CA ILE A 6 -5.11 12.31 -3.25
C ILE A 6 -4.29 11.25 -3.98
N GLY A 7 -3.07 11.03 -3.53
CA GLY A 7 -2.26 9.89 -3.91
C GLY A 7 -2.20 8.89 -2.74
N ILE A 8 -2.38 7.61 -3.02
CA ILE A 8 -2.26 6.54 -2.04
C ILE A 8 -1.24 5.52 -2.55
N ASP A 9 -0.21 5.29 -1.76
CA ASP A 9 0.67 4.13 -1.92
C ASP A 9 0.15 3.03 -0.97
N LEU A 10 -0.35 1.93 -1.54
CA LEU A 10 -0.94 0.81 -0.82
C LEU A 10 0.09 -0.31 -0.67
N GLY A 11 1.10 -0.08 0.15
CA GLY A 11 2.18 -1.04 0.36
C GLY A 11 1.85 -2.17 1.33
N THR A 12 2.59 -3.28 1.20
CA THR A 12 2.51 -4.45 2.11
C THR A 12 2.88 -4.09 3.54
N ALA A 13 3.90 -3.25 3.75
CA ALA A 13 4.39 -2.88 5.08
C ALA A 13 3.73 -1.63 5.63
N SER A 14 3.49 -0.64 4.78
CA SER A 14 2.93 0.66 5.15
C SER A 14 2.05 1.23 4.06
N ILE A 15 1.08 2.03 4.47
CA ILE A 15 0.30 2.88 3.59
C ILE A 15 0.77 4.32 3.72
N LEU A 16 0.84 5.02 2.60
CA LEU A 16 1.20 6.42 2.55
C LEU A 16 0.10 7.19 1.81
N VAL A 17 -0.34 8.31 2.39
CA VAL A 17 -1.36 9.17 1.77
C VAL A 17 -0.81 10.57 1.58
N TYR A 18 -0.83 11.01 0.33
CA TYR A 18 -0.48 12.35 -0.10
C TYR A 18 -1.74 13.13 -0.46
N VAL A 19 -1.82 14.38 -0.06
CA VAL A 19 -2.89 15.29 -0.45
C VAL A 19 -2.29 16.50 -1.18
N LYS A 20 -2.79 16.80 -2.37
CA LYS A 20 -2.32 17.92 -3.17
C LYS A 20 -2.39 19.23 -2.39
N GLY A 21 -1.25 19.93 -2.34
CA GLY A 21 -1.09 21.18 -1.61
C GLY A 21 -0.79 21.03 -0.11
N LYS A 22 -0.83 19.80 0.43
CA LYS A 22 -0.46 19.53 1.84
C LYS A 22 0.76 18.60 1.97
N GLY A 23 1.12 17.89 0.89
CA GLY A 23 2.18 16.88 0.94
C GLY A 23 1.72 15.54 1.51
N VAL A 24 2.65 14.76 2.04
CA VAL A 24 2.34 13.50 2.74
C VAL A 24 1.71 13.81 4.08
N VAL A 25 0.44 13.47 4.21
CA VAL A 25 -0.38 13.76 5.41
C VAL A 25 -0.50 12.54 6.34
N LEU A 26 -0.19 11.35 5.82
CA LEU A 26 -0.31 10.11 6.58
C LEU A 26 0.73 9.10 6.10
N LYS A 27 1.39 8.45 7.06
CA LYS A 27 2.25 7.29 6.86
C LYS A 27 2.05 6.37 8.04
N GLU A 28 1.43 5.21 7.78
CA GLU A 28 1.03 4.27 8.84
C GLU A 28 1.32 2.83 8.41
N PRO A 29 1.55 1.91 9.36
CA PRO A 29 1.64 0.49 9.05
C PRO A 29 0.35 -0.06 8.42
N SER A 30 0.47 -0.94 7.43
CA SER A 30 -0.64 -1.67 6.83
C SER A 30 -1.07 -2.83 7.73
N VAL A 31 -1.58 -2.51 8.92
CA VAL A 31 -2.00 -3.48 9.95
C VAL A 31 -3.40 -3.15 10.43
N VAL A 32 -4.21 -4.18 10.62
CA VAL A 32 -5.57 -4.07 11.17
C VAL A 32 -5.74 -5.09 12.28
N ALA A 33 -6.27 -4.65 13.41
CA ALA A 33 -6.69 -5.52 14.50
C ALA A 33 -8.22 -5.56 14.55
N PHE A 34 -8.80 -6.74 14.59
CA PHE A 34 -10.23 -6.93 14.63
C PHE A 34 -10.62 -8.10 15.56
N ASP A 35 -11.84 -8.06 16.01
CA ASP A 35 -12.45 -9.12 16.79
C ASP A 35 -12.94 -10.21 15.83
N ARG A 36 -12.43 -11.45 16.00
CA ARG A 36 -12.69 -12.58 15.10
C ARG A 36 -14.16 -13.01 15.09
N ASP A 37 -14.87 -12.86 16.20
CA ASP A 37 -16.25 -13.33 16.32
C ASP A 37 -17.23 -12.33 15.74
N THR A 38 -16.94 -11.05 15.84
CA THR A 38 -17.82 -9.97 15.40
C THR A 38 -17.37 -9.28 14.13
N ASN A 39 -16.14 -9.55 13.64
CA ASN A 39 -15.46 -8.86 12.55
C ASN A 39 -15.37 -7.32 12.74
N LYS A 40 -15.51 -6.84 13.98
CA LYS A 40 -15.40 -5.42 14.28
C LYS A 40 -13.94 -5.01 14.38
N ILE A 41 -13.57 -3.96 13.66
CA ILE A 41 -12.24 -3.36 13.77
C ILE A 41 -12.07 -2.76 15.15
N LYS A 42 -10.93 -3.07 15.79
CA LYS A 42 -10.48 -2.56 17.09
C LYS A 42 -9.43 -1.47 16.93
N ALA A 43 -8.50 -1.66 15.99
CA ALA A 43 -7.42 -0.72 15.72
C ALA A 43 -6.93 -0.83 14.27
N ILE A 44 -6.36 0.24 13.73
CA ILE A 44 -5.74 0.29 12.40
C ILE A 44 -4.44 1.08 12.51
N GLY A 45 -3.46 0.70 11.69
CA GLY A 45 -2.17 1.40 11.61
C GLY A 45 -1.28 1.09 12.81
N GLU A 46 -0.66 2.11 13.39
CA GLU A 46 0.33 1.96 14.46
C GLU A 46 -0.25 1.28 15.70
N GLU A 47 -1.48 1.60 16.11
CA GLU A 47 -2.13 0.94 17.24
C GLU A 47 -2.28 -0.57 16.99
N ALA A 48 -2.70 -0.96 15.79
CA ALA A 48 -2.83 -2.36 15.42
C ALA A 48 -1.46 -3.06 15.35
N ARG A 49 -0.41 -2.36 14.89
CA ARG A 49 0.96 -2.89 14.85
C ARG A 49 1.47 -3.27 16.23
N LEU A 50 1.18 -2.46 17.24
CA LEU A 50 1.55 -2.75 18.63
C LEU A 50 0.85 -4.01 19.19
N MET A 51 -0.26 -4.42 18.58
CA MET A 51 -1.02 -5.61 18.94
C MET A 51 -0.51 -6.89 18.26
N LEU A 52 0.33 -6.80 17.23
CA LEU A 52 0.86 -7.98 16.54
C LEU A 52 1.58 -8.91 17.50
N GLY A 53 1.14 -10.18 17.54
CA GLY A 53 1.69 -11.21 18.43
C GLY A 53 1.39 -11.01 19.93
N ARG A 54 0.55 -10.04 20.31
CA ARG A 54 0.23 -9.69 21.70
C ARG A 54 -1.27 -9.58 21.97
N THR A 55 -2.11 -10.02 21.05
CA THR A 55 -3.56 -9.92 21.17
C THR A 55 -4.11 -10.98 22.10
N PRO A 56 -4.97 -10.61 23.08
CA PRO A 56 -5.65 -11.58 23.93
C PRO A 56 -6.88 -12.16 23.22
N GLY A 57 -7.17 -13.42 23.48
CA GLY A 57 -8.43 -14.06 23.16
C GLY A 57 -8.80 -14.04 21.67
N ASN A 58 -9.94 -13.44 21.36
CA ASN A 58 -10.54 -13.39 20.03
C ASN A 58 -10.07 -12.20 19.16
N VAL A 59 -9.22 -11.32 19.65
CA VAL A 59 -8.66 -10.22 18.86
C VAL A 59 -7.50 -10.73 18.02
N VAL A 60 -7.51 -10.41 16.72
CA VAL A 60 -6.46 -10.80 15.77
C VAL A 60 -5.94 -9.55 15.09
N ALA A 61 -4.63 -9.40 15.08
CA ALA A 61 -3.95 -8.36 14.30
C ALA A 61 -3.29 -8.98 13.06
N ILE A 62 -3.62 -8.48 11.89
CA ILE A 62 -3.11 -8.98 10.60
C ILE A 62 -2.60 -7.85 9.72
N ARG A 63 -1.74 -8.22 8.76
CA ARG A 63 -1.47 -7.42 7.57
C ARG A 63 -2.40 -7.89 6.44
N PRO A 64 -3.37 -7.06 5.99
CA PRO A 64 -4.33 -7.46 4.97
C PRO A 64 -3.70 -7.60 3.58
N LEU A 65 -2.50 -7.01 3.39
CA LEU A 65 -1.67 -7.22 2.21
C LEU A 65 -0.44 -8.03 2.59
N ARG A 66 -0.10 -9.04 1.76
CA ARG A 66 1.11 -9.84 1.91
C ARG A 66 1.74 -10.07 0.55
N LYS A 67 3.03 -9.75 0.43
CA LYS A 67 3.78 -9.95 -0.82
C LYS A 67 3.07 -9.35 -2.05
N GLY A 68 2.56 -8.12 -1.89
CA GLY A 68 1.84 -7.41 -2.94
C GLY A 68 0.44 -7.94 -3.25
N VAL A 69 -0.07 -8.90 -2.49
CA VAL A 69 -1.38 -9.54 -2.71
C VAL A 69 -2.35 -9.18 -1.59
N ILE A 70 -3.58 -8.83 -1.94
CA ILE A 70 -4.65 -8.63 -0.96
C ILE A 70 -5.10 -10.00 -0.42
N SER A 71 -4.84 -10.26 0.85
CA SER A 71 -5.22 -11.51 1.51
C SER A 71 -6.61 -11.47 2.13
N ASP A 72 -7.12 -10.27 2.42
CA ASP A 72 -8.47 -10.04 2.94
C ASP A 72 -9.05 -8.74 2.36
N TYR A 73 -10.02 -8.90 1.45
CA TYR A 73 -10.65 -7.78 0.74
C TYR A 73 -11.44 -6.88 1.67
N THR A 74 -12.24 -7.46 2.57
CA THR A 74 -13.12 -6.71 3.48
C THR A 74 -12.30 -5.86 4.44
N VAL A 75 -11.23 -6.44 5.00
CA VAL A 75 -10.35 -5.74 5.92
C VAL A 75 -9.54 -4.66 5.18
N THR A 76 -9.08 -4.93 3.95
CA THR A 76 -8.38 -3.93 3.11
C THR A 76 -9.29 -2.75 2.78
N GLU A 77 -10.53 -3.01 2.38
CA GLU A 77 -11.52 -1.98 2.09
C GLU A 77 -11.75 -1.06 3.31
N GLN A 78 -11.97 -1.66 4.47
CA GLN A 78 -12.19 -0.90 5.71
C GLN A 78 -10.94 -0.11 6.11
N MET A 79 -9.76 -0.67 5.94
CA MET A 79 -8.48 0.01 6.18
C MET A 79 -8.31 1.23 5.25
N LEU A 80 -8.56 1.07 3.96
CA LEU A 80 -8.48 2.17 2.98
C LEU A 80 -9.48 3.28 3.31
N LYS A 81 -10.74 2.92 3.58
CA LYS A 81 -11.77 3.90 4.00
C LYS A 81 -11.35 4.69 5.23
N TYR A 82 -10.80 4.01 6.23
CA TYR A 82 -10.31 4.66 7.45
C TYR A 82 -9.19 5.67 7.14
N PHE A 83 -8.18 5.27 6.35
CA PHE A 83 -7.06 6.16 6.04
C PHE A 83 -7.47 7.34 5.16
N ILE A 84 -8.35 7.13 4.19
CA ILE A 84 -8.91 8.21 3.37
C ILE A 84 -9.67 9.20 4.26
N GLN A 85 -10.54 8.74 5.14
CA GLN A 85 -11.29 9.60 6.06
C GLN A 85 -10.36 10.37 7.01
N LYS A 86 -9.30 9.70 7.52
CA LYS A 86 -8.29 10.31 8.39
C LYS A 86 -7.51 11.41 7.66
N ALA A 87 -7.19 11.20 6.38
CA ALA A 87 -6.41 12.14 5.56
C ALA A 87 -7.22 13.37 5.12
N ILE A 88 -8.50 13.18 4.76
CA ILE A 88 -9.35 14.25 4.22
C ILE A 88 -10.11 15.00 5.34
N GLY A 89 -10.37 14.31 6.47
CA GLY A 89 -11.28 14.78 7.50
C GLY A 89 -12.76 14.58 7.11
N ARG A 90 -13.67 15.44 7.61
CA ARG A 90 -15.09 15.37 7.23
C ARG A 90 -15.22 15.59 5.73
N MET A 91 -15.91 14.68 5.05
CA MET A 91 -16.08 14.65 3.60
C MET A 91 -16.56 16.00 3.05
N SER A 92 -15.86 16.47 2.04
CA SER A 92 -16.31 17.56 1.16
C SER A 92 -17.55 17.08 0.38
N PHE A 93 -18.45 18.02 0.03
CA PHE A 93 -19.61 17.74 -0.85
C PHE A 93 -19.25 17.24 -2.24
N ARG A 94 -17.98 17.27 -2.63
CA ARG A 94 -17.47 16.76 -3.91
C ARG A 94 -16.64 15.52 -3.70
N LYS A 95 -16.81 14.55 -4.60
CA LYS A 95 -16.00 13.33 -4.64
C LYS A 95 -14.52 13.70 -4.81
N PRO A 96 -13.60 13.16 -3.99
CA PRO A 96 -12.18 13.31 -4.21
C PRO A 96 -11.74 12.54 -5.45
N ARG A 97 -10.64 12.96 -6.07
CA ARG A 97 -9.92 12.18 -7.07
C ARG A 97 -8.79 11.46 -6.36
N ILE A 98 -8.73 10.15 -6.50
CA ILE A 98 -7.76 9.32 -5.80
C ILE A 98 -6.95 8.54 -6.82
N SER A 99 -5.64 8.71 -6.80
CA SER A 99 -4.70 7.86 -7.52
C SER A 99 -4.12 6.84 -6.54
N VAL A 100 -4.27 5.55 -6.82
CA VAL A 100 -3.75 4.46 -5.98
C VAL A 100 -2.60 3.78 -6.71
N CYS A 101 -1.44 3.72 -6.06
CA CYS A 101 -0.31 2.95 -6.55
C CYS A 101 -0.49 1.48 -6.20
N VAL A 102 -0.21 0.61 -7.17
CA VAL A 102 -0.34 -0.84 -7.06
C VAL A 102 0.85 -1.53 -7.73
N PRO A 103 1.26 -2.72 -7.24
CA PRO A 103 2.29 -3.51 -7.90
C PRO A 103 1.96 -3.81 -9.36
N SER A 104 2.97 -3.90 -10.22
CA SER A 104 2.77 -4.22 -11.65
C SER A 104 2.18 -5.61 -11.88
N SER A 105 2.26 -6.50 -10.90
CA SER A 105 1.71 -7.87 -10.94
C SER A 105 0.28 -7.98 -10.40
N ILE A 106 -0.42 -6.86 -10.14
CA ILE A 106 -1.78 -6.87 -9.60
C ILE A 106 -2.77 -7.53 -10.56
N THR A 107 -3.67 -8.35 -10.02
CA THR A 107 -4.74 -8.99 -10.77
C THR A 107 -5.94 -8.04 -10.98
N GLU A 108 -6.76 -8.30 -12.00
CA GLU A 108 -8.00 -7.53 -12.24
C GLU A 108 -8.97 -7.58 -11.05
N VAL A 109 -8.99 -8.69 -10.31
CA VAL A 109 -9.82 -8.84 -9.09
C VAL A 109 -9.32 -7.91 -7.99
N GLU A 110 -8.01 -7.81 -7.81
CA GLU A 110 -7.39 -6.91 -6.82
C GLU A 110 -7.57 -5.44 -7.20
N LYS A 111 -7.43 -5.09 -8.49
CA LYS A 111 -7.74 -3.73 -8.98
C LYS A 111 -9.18 -3.35 -8.63
N LYS A 112 -10.12 -4.25 -8.93
CA LYS A 112 -11.53 -4.02 -8.60
C LYS A 112 -11.75 -3.84 -7.11
N ALA A 113 -11.08 -4.61 -6.26
CA ALA A 113 -11.17 -4.45 -4.81
C ALA A 113 -10.70 -3.06 -4.34
N VAL A 114 -9.64 -2.53 -4.94
CA VAL A 114 -9.16 -1.16 -4.67
C VAL A 114 -10.18 -0.12 -5.14
N GLU A 115 -10.77 -0.30 -6.31
CA GLU A 115 -11.83 0.58 -6.84
C GLU A 115 -13.07 0.54 -5.93
N ASP A 116 -13.53 -0.64 -5.52
CA ASP A 116 -14.69 -0.81 -4.64
C ASP A 116 -14.44 -0.20 -3.24
N ALA A 117 -13.22 -0.32 -2.73
CA ALA A 117 -12.81 0.31 -1.47
C ALA A 117 -12.88 1.84 -1.51
N THR A 118 -12.74 2.40 -2.71
CA THR A 118 -12.72 3.84 -2.97
C THR A 118 -13.96 4.34 -3.72
N TYR A 119 -15.07 3.57 -3.73
CA TYR A 119 -16.27 3.80 -4.56
C TYR A 119 -16.90 5.19 -4.45
N GLN A 120 -16.60 5.94 -3.39
CA GLN A 120 -17.06 7.33 -3.20
C GLN A 120 -16.14 8.37 -3.86
N ALA A 121 -15.10 7.94 -4.56
CA ALA A 121 -14.11 8.77 -5.22
C ALA A 121 -14.10 8.53 -6.73
N GLU A 122 -13.42 9.41 -7.46
CA GLU A 122 -12.98 9.18 -8.83
C GLU A 122 -11.59 8.55 -8.75
N VAL A 123 -11.46 7.27 -9.10
CA VAL A 123 -10.25 6.47 -8.87
C VAL A 123 -9.44 6.28 -10.14
N SER A 124 -8.14 6.43 -10.04
CA SER A 124 -7.16 6.06 -11.07
C SER A 124 -6.13 5.13 -10.44
N ILE A 125 -5.86 4.01 -11.09
CA ILE A 125 -4.83 3.06 -10.68
C ILE A 125 -3.55 3.36 -11.46
N ILE A 126 -2.42 3.41 -10.76
CA ILE A 126 -1.09 3.67 -11.32
C ILE A 126 -0.17 2.54 -10.86
N GLU A 127 0.62 2.00 -11.77
CA GLU A 127 1.62 1.00 -11.41
C GLU A 127 2.78 1.64 -10.62
N GLU A 128 3.21 0.96 -9.56
CA GLU A 128 4.26 1.46 -8.64
C GLU A 128 5.52 1.95 -9.36
N PRO A 129 6.09 1.22 -10.35
CA PRO A 129 7.29 1.70 -11.05
C PRO A 129 7.09 3.03 -11.80
N ILE A 130 5.90 3.26 -12.36
CA ILE A 130 5.57 4.54 -13.03
C ILE A 130 5.51 5.66 -11.99
N ALA A 131 4.83 5.43 -10.87
CA ALA A 131 4.74 6.40 -9.79
C ALA A 131 6.11 6.70 -9.18
N ALA A 132 6.95 5.68 -8.99
CA ALA A 132 8.32 5.81 -8.49
C ALA A 132 9.19 6.63 -9.44
N ALA A 133 9.12 6.38 -10.76
CA ALA A 133 9.86 7.15 -11.76
C ALA A 133 9.47 8.64 -11.75
N ILE A 134 8.16 8.93 -11.72
CA ILE A 134 7.64 10.30 -11.63
C ILE A 134 8.10 10.96 -10.32
N GLY A 135 8.01 10.24 -9.20
CA GLY A 135 8.44 10.73 -7.89
C GLY A 135 9.94 11.01 -7.80
N ALA A 136 10.76 10.26 -8.54
CA ALA A 136 12.21 10.49 -8.68
C ALA A 136 12.55 11.65 -9.64
N GLY A 137 11.55 12.27 -10.28
CA GLY A 137 11.77 13.37 -11.23
C GLY A 137 12.29 12.91 -12.59
N ILE A 138 12.11 11.64 -12.94
CA ILE A 138 12.52 11.11 -14.24
C ILE A 138 11.48 11.50 -15.29
N ASP A 139 11.95 12.08 -16.39
CA ASP A 139 11.12 12.38 -17.57
C ASP A 139 10.91 11.09 -18.39
N ILE A 140 9.81 10.39 -18.06
CA ILE A 140 9.47 9.11 -18.70
C ILE A 140 8.91 9.25 -20.13
N SER A 141 8.59 10.48 -20.57
CA SER A 141 8.06 10.74 -21.92
C SER A 141 9.10 10.60 -23.02
N ARG A 142 10.38 10.60 -22.67
CA ARG A 142 11.48 10.50 -23.63
C ARG A 142 11.64 9.10 -24.20
N PRO A 143 12.11 9.01 -25.48
CA PRO A 143 12.41 7.72 -26.10
C PRO A 143 13.76 7.14 -25.60
N CYS A 144 13.88 6.96 -24.30
CA CYS A 144 15.04 6.34 -23.65
C CYS A 144 14.55 5.41 -22.53
N GLY A 145 15.21 4.26 -22.38
CA GLY A 145 14.89 3.29 -21.33
C GLY A 145 15.40 3.79 -19.98
N ASN A 146 14.47 3.94 -19.02
CA ASN A 146 14.78 4.22 -17.63
C ASN A 146 14.45 3.00 -16.81
N MET A 147 15.44 2.41 -16.12
CA MET A 147 15.21 1.27 -15.24
C MET A 147 14.89 1.78 -13.84
N ILE A 148 13.78 1.29 -13.30
CA ILE A 148 13.36 1.50 -11.92
C ILE A 148 13.45 0.17 -11.18
N VAL A 149 14.02 0.21 -9.97
CA VAL A 149 14.01 -0.89 -9.01
C VAL A 149 13.35 -0.37 -7.75
N ASP A 150 12.15 -0.85 -7.48
CA ASP A 150 11.38 -0.50 -6.29
C ASP A 150 11.40 -1.69 -5.32
N ILE A 151 11.96 -1.48 -4.12
CA ILE A 151 12.08 -2.52 -3.09
C ILE A 151 11.18 -2.14 -1.93
N GLY A 152 9.99 -2.72 -1.90
CA GLY A 152 9.01 -2.53 -0.84
C GLY A 152 9.20 -3.47 0.36
N GLY A 153 8.15 -3.63 1.16
CA GLY A 153 8.11 -4.61 2.25
C GLY A 153 7.89 -6.04 1.75
N GLY A 154 6.99 -6.23 0.80
CA GLY A 154 6.57 -7.55 0.33
C GLY A 154 6.95 -7.90 -1.10
N THR A 155 7.27 -6.91 -1.94
CA THR A 155 7.63 -7.05 -3.35
C THR A 155 8.87 -6.24 -3.69
N CYS A 156 9.61 -6.72 -4.68
CA CYS A 156 10.62 -5.97 -5.40
C CYS A 156 10.20 -5.91 -6.86
N ASP A 157 9.86 -4.72 -7.35
CA ASP A 157 9.39 -4.46 -8.69
C ASP A 157 10.51 -3.84 -9.51
N VAL A 158 10.83 -4.46 -10.66
CA VAL A 158 11.84 -3.97 -11.60
C VAL A 158 11.14 -3.69 -12.93
N ALA A 159 11.27 -2.49 -13.43
CA ALA A 159 10.66 -2.10 -14.70
C ALA A 159 11.60 -1.22 -15.54
N VAL A 160 11.50 -1.34 -16.85
CA VAL A 160 12.06 -0.39 -17.81
C VAL A 160 10.92 0.42 -18.40
N ILE A 161 11.02 1.74 -18.29
CA ILE A 161 10.00 2.70 -18.70
C ILE A 161 10.55 3.55 -19.83
N SER A 162 9.73 3.78 -20.86
CA SER A 162 10.02 4.66 -21.99
C SER A 162 8.72 5.10 -22.63
N LEU A 163 8.66 6.35 -23.15
CA LEU A 163 7.48 6.90 -23.84
C LEU A 163 6.19 6.75 -23.03
N ASP A 164 6.24 7.14 -21.75
CA ASP A 164 5.13 7.11 -20.78
C ASP A 164 4.57 5.70 -20.47
N GLY A 165 5.27 4.63 -20.88
CA GLY A 165 4.81 3.27 -20.70
C GLY A 165 5.87 2.33 -20.18
N ILE A 166 5.43 1.22 -19.57
CA ILE A 166 6.29 0.11 -19.17
C ILE A 166 6.62 -0.72 -20.42
N VAL A 167 7.91 -0.84 -20.72
CA VAL A 167 8.42 -1.67 -21.84
C VAL A 167 8.53 -3.12 -21.40
N VAL A 168 9.05 -3.33 -20.20
CA VAL A 168 9.18 -4.66 -19.57
C VAL A 168 9.17 -4.47 -18.05
N SER A 169 8.53 -5.37 -17.35
CA SER A 169 8.54 -5.42 -15.90
C SER A 169 8.62 -6.84 -15.37
N THR A 170 9.11 -6.95 -14.14
CA THR A 170 9.06 -8.20 -13.36
C THR A 170 8.87 -7.84 -11.89
N SER A 171 8.11 -8.66 -11.17
CA SER A 171 7.88 -8.53 -9.74
C SER A 171 8.34 -9.78 -9.02
N ILE A 172 9.14 -9.59 -7.98
CA ILE A 172 9.68 -10.65 -7.14
C ILE A 172 9.05 -10.53 -5.74
N LYS A 173 8.55 -11.64 -5.21
CA LYS A 173 7.93 -11.70 -3.87
C LYS A 173 8.96 -11.96 -2.76
N VAL A 174 10.14 -11.34 -2.88
CA VAL A 174 11.23 -11.34 -1.90
C VAL A 174 11.66 -9.89 -1.72
N ALA A 175 11.45 -9.35 -0.53
CA ALA A 175 11.70 -7.93 -0.23
C ALA A 175 11.98 -7.70 1.26
N GLY A 176 11.72 -6.52 1.79
CA GLY A 176 12.09 -6.09 3.14
C GLY A 176 11.68 -7.05 4.25
N ASP A 177 10.47 -7.59 4.22
CA ASP A 177 9.99 -8.56 5.23
C ASP A 177 10.84 -9.86 5.21
N ASP A 178 11.25 -10.34 4.01
CA ASP A 178 12.12 -11.53 3.89
C ASP A 178 13.55 -11.23 4.38
N PHE A 179 14.03 -9.99 4.22
CA PHE A 179 15.34 -9.56 4.76
C PHE A 179 15.32 -9.53 6.29
N ASP A 180 14.27 -8.98 6.89
CA ASP A 180 14.07 -8.97 8.33
C ASP A 180 14.02 -10.38 8.90
N GLU A 181 13.27 -11.29 8.26
CA GLU A 181 13.21 -12.69 8.65
C GLU A 181 14.57 -13.39 8.54
N ALA A 182 15.37 -13.07 7.53
CA ALA A 182 16.72 -13.63 7.38
C ALA A 182 17.62 -13.18 8.52
N ILE A 183 17.54 -11.90 8.93
CA ILE A 183 18.27 -11.35 10.07
C ILE A 183 17.84 -12.05 11.35
N ILE A 184 16.53 -12.19 11.60
CA ILE A 184 15.98 -12.87 12.78
C ILE A 184 16.48 -14.32 12.85
N ARG A 185 16.43 -15.06 11.75
CA ARG A 185 16.95 -16.44 11.68
C ARG A 185 18.44 -16.52 11.99
N TYR A 186 19.22 -15.57 11.48
CA TYR A 186 20.65 -15.51 11.75
C TYR A 186 20.93 -15.26 13.23
N VAL A 187 20.25 -14.29 13.84
CA VAL A 187 20.41 -13.94 15.26
C VAL A 187 20.02 -15.12 16.14
N ARG A 188 18.90 -15.78 15.87
CA ARG A 188 18.49 -17.01 16.59
C ARG A 188 19.55 -18.09 16.51
N LYS A 189 20.05 -18.37 15.31
CA LYS A 189 21.04 -19.44 15.09
C LYS A 189 22.37 -19.14 15.77
N LYS A 190 22.84 -17.89 15.72
CA LYS A 190 24.18 -17.51 16.19
C LYS A 190 24.21 -17.17 17.69
N HIS A 191 23.14 -16.55 18.21
CA HIS A 191 23.11 -15.97 19.54
C HIS A 191 22.07 -16.62 20.47
N ASN A 192 21.25 -17.53 19.95
CA ASN A 192 20.16 -18.21 20.68
C ASN A 192 19.16 -17.23 21.32
N LEU A 193 18.85 -16.12 20.61
CA LEU A 193 17.92 -15.07 21.03
C LEU A 193 16.60 -15.17 20.27
#